data_941876a0dd24ff0e7137b1c929acb18f
#
_entry.id   941876a0dd24ff0e7137b1c929acb18f
#
_cell.length_a   1.000
_cell.length_b   1.000
_cell.length_c   1.000
_cell.angle_alpha   90.00
_cell.angle_beta   90.00
_cell.angle_gamma   90.00
#
_symmetry.space_group_name_H-M   'P 1'
#
loop_
_entity.id
_entity.type
_entity.pdbx_description
1 polymer ?
#
loop_
_entity_poly.entity_id
_entity_poly.type
_entity_poly.pdbx_seq_one_letter_code
_entity_poly.pdbx_strand_id
1 'polypeptide(L)'
;MLYAHPVTVFLIDSRVFRMRMTFKIPCLIYALALTWGASSTWAFSIIEPKDSTVYQPGQRITVTLEIGNVPGVTKVNYFWYGEDEDMLKELVEDKLILVATAKSTPPFGGTISIPKESIGTYRFLAVAEQGGRQSQVELIAIFDEILIQVEPTAKLLEIDFQTDKPLRLGRAGGVRVYDQVDALGKTVQLPVIGRFADGMTRPIRRHTTGTTYHSSNDSVITVSQDGVLELMGNGETVLTVKNRDQEATLNILVEVDETPNHFPMADAGTPQTVSAGERVILNGLKSYDPEGGSLQYHWSQVRGSKIPLLDPYSAQARFLAPLVAEERTFRFKLRVTDTLGADSPPAYVDVMVTP
;
A
#
# COMPACT_ATOMS: atom_id res chain seq x y z
N MET A 1 7.14 4.66 -25.74
CA MET A 1 8.45 4.10 -25.39
C MET A 1 9.20 5.14 -24.57
N LEU A 2 9.17 5.01 -23.25
CA LEU A 2 9.87 5.89 -22.31
C LEU A 2 11.12 5.14 -21.87
N TYR A 3 12.27 5.59 -22.29
CA TYR A 3 13.55 5.08 -21.80
C TYR A 3 13.84 5.71 -20.43
N ALA A 4 13.86 4.86 -19.40
CA ALA A 4 14.39 5.23 -18.11
C ALA A 4 15.92 5.22 -18.19
N HIS A 5 16.56 6.36 -18.00
CA HIS A 5 18.00 6.45 -17.83
C HIS A 5 18.39 6.16 -16.38
N PRO A 6 19.51 5.47 -16.14
CA PRO A 6 19.93 5.14 -14.78
C PRO A 6 20.28 6.38 -13.97
N VAL A 7 19.80 6.42 -12.75
CA VAL A 7 20.17 7.41 -11.74
C VAL A 7 21.50 6.95 -11.14
N THR A 8 22.54 7.75 -11.28
CA THR A 8 23.84 7.48 -10.64
C THR A 8 23.94 8.31 -9.36
N VAL A 9 23.95 7.63 -8.23
CA VAL A 9 24.06 8.23 -6.90
C VAL A 9 25.53 8.19 -6.48
N PHE A 10 26.11 9.34 -6.15
CA PHE A 10 27.45 9.44 -5.55
C PHE A 10 27.29 9.95 -4.10
N LEU A 11 27.78 9.16 -3.17
CA LEU A 11 27.88 9.50 -1.75
C LEU A 11 29.16 10.28 -1.48
N ILE A 12 29.01 11.52 -1.04
CA ILE A 12 30.12 12.29 -0.48
C ILE A 12 29.58 13.06 0.73
N ASP A 13 29.95 12.58 1.92
CA ASP A 13 29.72 13.18 3.23
C ASP A 13 28.29 13.21 3.79
N SER A 14 28.17 13.02 5.11
CA SER A 14 26.97 12.61 5.85
C SER A 14 25.80 13.60 5.95
N ARG A 15 25.90 14.78 5.34
CA ARG A 15 24.85 15.79 5.29
C ARG A 15 24.71 16.48 3.93
N VAL A 16 25.40 15.98 2.90
CA VAL A 16 25.37 16.57 1.55
C VAL A 16 25.11 15.49 0.53
N PHE A 17 24.07 15.66 -0.25
CA PHE A 17 23.67 14.74 -1.31
C PHE A 17 23.77 15.39 -2.69
N ARG A 18 24.41 14.72 -3.65
CA ARG A 18 24.47 15.13 -5.04
C ARG A 18 23.64 14.22 -5.94
N MET A 19 22.66 14.81 -6.61
CA MET A 19 21.87 14.12 -7.62
C MET A 19 22.01 14.81 -8.97
N ARG A 20 22.34 14.05 -10.01
CA ARG A 20 22.40 14.53 -11.38
C ARG A 20 21.14 14.09 -12.11
N MET A 21 20.26 15.00 -12.44
CA MET A 21 19.08 14.74 -13.26
C MET A 21 19.10 15.54 -14.55
N THR A 22 18.79 14.86 -15.66
CA THR A 22 18.47 15.49 -16.94
C THR A 22 17.00 15.27 -17.23
N PHE A 23 16.11 16.14 -16.74
CA PHE A 23 14.70 16.14 -17.14
C PHE A 23 14.05 17.52 -17.06
N LYS A 24 13.18 17.81 -18.05
CA LYS A 24 12.27 18.96 -18.08
C LYS A 24 10.94 18.54 -17.45
N ILE A 25 10.77 18.68 -16.16
CA ILE A 25 9.45 18.64 -15.50
C ILE A 25 9.56 19.44 -14.19
N PRO A 26 8.57 20.28 -13.85
CA PRO A 26 8.56 21.04 -12.61
C PRO A 26 8.01 20.18 -11.46
N CYS A 27 8.74 19.17 -11.05
CA CYS A 27 8.49 18.42 -9.82
C CYS A 27 9.81 18.24 -9.11
N LEU A 28 9.86 18.82 -7.92
CA LEU A 28 10.98 18.75 -7.01
C LEU A 28 11.09 17.30 -6.50
N ILE A 29 12.02 16.53 -7.02
CA ILE A 29 12.35 15.21 -6.48
C ILE A 29 13.66 15.34 -5.74
N TYR A 30 13.63 15.10 -4.43
CA TYR A 30 14.79 15.06 -3.56
C TYR A 30 15.16 13.60 -3.27
N ALA A 31 16.41 13.28 -3.35
CA ALA A 31 16.94 11.99 -2.88
C ALA A 31 17.89 12.24 -1.72
N LEU A 32 17.71 11.56 -0.62
CA LEU A 32 18.52 11.65 0.58
C LEU A 32 19.25 10.33 0.84
N ALA A 33 20.51 10.42 1.23
CA ALA A 33 21.29 9.29 1.73
C ALA A 33 21.85 9.60 3.11
N LEU A 34 21.60 8.70 4.04
CA LEU A 34 22.11 8.76 5.40
C LEU A 34 23.44 7.99 5.48
N THR A 35 24.52 8.65 5.82
CA THR A 35 25.76 8.00 6.29
C THR A 35 26.25 8.66 7.58
N TRP A 36 26.62 7.85 8.54
CA TRP A 36 27.14 8.28 9.83
C TRP A 36 28.64 8.62 9.76
N GLY A 37 28.99 9.80 10.19
CA GLY A 37 30.30 10.19 10.72
C GLY A 37 31.29 10.80 9.75
N ALA A 38 31.37 12.12 9.71
CA ALA A 38 32.61 12.91 9.62
C ALA A 38 32.32 14.40 9.88
N SER A 39 33.16 15.08 10.60
CA SER A 39 33.08 16.50 10.91
C SER A 39 33.34 17.34 9.65
N SER A 40 32.31 17.88 9.04
CA SER A 40 32.46 18.89 7.98
C SER A 40 32.16 20.29 8.52
N THR A 41 32.90 21.27 8.06
CA THR A 41 32.82 22.68 8.40
C THR A 41 31.60 23.41 7.78
N TRP A 42 30.62 22.66 7.31
CA TRP A 42 29.39 23.17 6.68
C TRP A 42 28.29 23.13 7.71
N ALA A 43 28.08 24.24 8.38
CA ALA A 43 27.02 24.34 9.37
C ALA A 43 25.73 24.82 8.71
N PHE A 44 24.79 23.91 8.45
CA PHE A 44 23.40 24.22 8.22
C PHE A 44 22.63 23.53 9.32
N SER A 45 22.00 24.29 10.20
CA SER A 45 21.28 23.71 11.33
C SER A 45 20.08 24.55 11.74
N ILE A 46 19.06 23.87 12.25
CA ILE A 46 17.91 24.49 12.90
C ILE A 46 18.33 24.82 14.32
N ILE A 47 18.33 26.12 14.65
CA ILE A 47 18.65 26.62 16.00
C ILE A 47 17.38 26.73 16.84
N GLU A 48 16.30 27.17 16.22
CA GLU A 48 14.96 27.19 16.78
C GLU A 48 13.97 26.69 15.71
N PRO A 49 12.97 25.89 16.06
CA PRO A 49 12.70 25.33 17.39
C PRO A 49 13.82 24.37 17.86
N LYS A 50 13.98 24.21 19.18
CA LYS A 50 14.92 23.23 19.74
C LYS A 50 14.37 21.84 19.61
N ASP A 51 15.27 20.89 19.42
CA ASP A 51 14.95 19.47 19.40
C ASP A 51 14.16 19.04 20.64
N SER A 52 13.19 18.15 20.45
CA SER A 52 12.33 17.58 21.50
C SER A 52 11.50 18.62 22.30
N THR A 53 11.29 19.81 21.76
CA THR A 53 10.42 20.82 22.39
C THR A 53 8.94 20.46 22.18
N VAL A 54 8.12 20.74 23.23
CA VAL A 54 6.67 20.52 23.20
C VAL A 54 5.95 21.79 22.77
N TYR A 55 5.08 21.68 21.80
CA TYR A 55 4.26 22.76 21.25
C TYR A 55 2.78 22.39 21.24
N GLN A 56 1.93 23.39 21.06
CA GLN A 56 0.49 23.19 20.90
C GLN A 56 0.07 23.23 19.43
N PRO A 57 -0.97 22.46 19.04
CA PRO A 57 -1.57 22.58 17.72
C PRO A 57 -1.99 24.02 17.42
N GLY A 58 -1.68 24.51 16.22
CA GLY A 58 -1.98 25.88 15.79
C GLY A 58 -1.05 26.96 16.35
N GLN A 59 -0.11 26.60 17.24
CA GLN A 59 0.88 27.54 17.77
C GLN A 59 1.78 28.05 16.64
N ARG A 60 2.15 29.34 16.72
CA ARG A 60 3.17 29.92 15.87
C ARG A 60 4.54 29.72 16.51
N ILE A 61 5.48 29.22 15.74
CA ILE A 61 6.87 29.04 16.15
C ILE A 61 7.79 29.86 15.24
N THR A 62 8.83 30.39 15.84
CA THR A 62 9.88 31.08 15.06
C THR A 62 10.94 30.06 14.69
N VAL A 63 11.29 30.02 13.40
CA VAL A 63 12.40 29.20 12.90
C VAL A 63 13.63 30.09 12.77
N THR A 64 14.72 29.67 13.37
CA THR A 64 16.04 30.29 13.24
C THR A 64 17.01 29.26 12.72
N LEU A 65 17.73 29.58 11.65
CA LEU A 65 18.73 28.71 11.03
C LEU A 65 20.11 29.29 11.20
N GLU A 66 21.09 28.45 11.48
CA GLU A 66 22.49 28.75 11.26
C GLU A 66 22.87 28.25 9.85
N ILE A 67 23.25 29.18 8.98
CA ILE A 67 23.73 28.89 7.65
C ILE A 67 25.19 29.36 7.61
N GLY A 68 26.10 28.45 7.96
CA GLY A 68 27.54 28.73 7.95
C GLY A 68 28.08 29.03 6.54
N ASN A 69 29.24 28.50 6.20
CA ASN A 69 29.86 28.71 4.89
C ASN A 69 29.19 27.93 3.75
N VAL A 70 27.86 27.89 3.70
CA VAL A 70 27.09 27.27 2.61
C VAL A 70 26.85 28.31 1.52
N PRO A 71 27.62 28.30 0.42
CA PRO A 71 27.47 29.33 -0.62
C PRO A 71 26.21 29.09 -1.45
N GLY A 72 25.55 30.15 -1.86
CA GLY A 72 24.52 30.09 -2.90
C GLY A 72 23.17 29.58 -2.48
N VAL A 73 22.85 29.50 -1.19
CA VAL A 73 21.48 29.20 -0.73
C VAL A 73 20.55 30.31 -1.23
N THR A 74 19.52 29.90 -1.97
CA THR A 74 18.53 30.82 -2.54
C THR A 74 17.16 30.70 -1.87
N LYS A 75 16.89 29.57 -1.25
CA LYS A 75 15.58 29.25 -0.66
C LYS A 75 15.71 28.15 0.38
N VAL A 76 14.84 28.14 1.37
CA VAL A 76 14.68 27.02 2.32
C VAL A 76 13.23 26.62 2.38
N ASN A 77 12.96 25.33 2.25
CA ASN A 77 11.65 24.73 2.42
C ASN A 77 11.59 23.99 3.74
N TYR A 78 10.46 24.10 4.42
CA TYR A 78 10.19 23.43 5.68
C TYR A 78 9.12 22.38 5.49
N PHE A 79 9.38 21.16 5.97
CA PHE A 79 8.47 20.04 5.87
C PHE A 79 8.15 19.48 7.25
N TRP A 80 7.01 18.81 7.31
CA TRP A 80 6.44 18.24 8.51
C TRP A 80 5.98 16.81 8.22
N TYR A 81 6.46 15.82 8.96
CA TYR A 81 6.07 14.42 8.80
C TYR A 81 6.14 13.65 10.12
N GLY A 82 5.46 12.50 10.19
CA GLY A 82 5.42 11.69 11.40
C GLY A 82 6.78 11.07 11.72
N GLU A 83 7.08 10.88 13.00
CA GLU A 83 8.36 10.34 13.48
C GLU A 83 8.71 8.99 12.84
N ASP A 84 7.69 8.11 12.67
CA ASP A 84 7.87 6.75 12.15
C ASP A 84 7.77 6.67 10.63
N GLU A 85 7.54 7.78 9.96
CA GLU A 85 7.42 7.82 8.50
C GLU A 85 8.79 7.83 7.87
N ASP A 86 9.00 6.94 6.87
CA ASP A 86 10.23 6.93 6.08
C ASP A 86 10.22 8.14 5.15
N MET A 87 11.10 9.11 5.44
CA MET A 87 11.20 10.35 4.69
C MET A 87 11.39 10.11 3.18
N LEU A 88 12.16 9.10 2.78
CA LEU A 88 12.35 8.78 1.36
C LEU A 88 11.06 8.28 0.72
N LYS A 89 10.31 7.46 1.43
CA LYS A 89 9.02 6.93 0.97
C LYS A 89 7.99 8.05 0.87
N GLU A 90 7.89 8.88 1.91
CA GLU A 90 6.96 10.02 1.94
C GLU A 90 7.29 11.06 0.85
N LEU A 91 8.58 11.26 0.58
CA LEU A 91 9.04 12.13 -0.50
C LEU A 91 8.66 11.60 -1.89
N VAL A 92 8.87 10.30 -2.12
CA VAL A 92 8.54 9.64 -3.41
C VAL A 92 7.03 9.61 -3.64
N GLU A 93 6.24 9.46 -2.58
CA GLU A 93 4.78 9.41 -2.63
C GLU A 93 4.14 10.81 -2.58
N ASP A 94 4.95 11.90 -2.55
CA ASP A 94 4.51 13.31 -2.45
C ASP A 94 3.62 13.59 -1.23
N LYS A 95 3.90 12.90 -0.13
CA LYS A 95 3.13 13.00 1.12
C LYS A 95 3.72 13.93 2.15
N LEU A 96 4.94 14.46 1.93
CA LEU A 96 5.54 15.44 2.83
C LEU A 96 4.73 16.74 2.83
N ILE A 97 4.29 17.15 3.99
CA ILE A 97 3.53 18.38 4.15
C ILE A 97 4.48 19.56 4.13
N LEU A 98 4.48 20.34 3.05
CA LEU A 98 5.19 21.61 2.97
C LEU A 98 4.49 22.64 3.88
N VAL A 99 5.06 22.93 5.04
CA VAL A 99 4.47 23.87 6.00
C VAL A 99 4.81 25.33 5.69
N ALA A 100 5.98 25.60 5.11
CA ALA A 100 6.39 26.92 4.72
C ALA A 100 7.54 26.90 3.73
N THR A 101 7.63 27.97 2.92
CA THR A 101 8.80 28.31 2.12
C THR A 101 9.36 29.60 2.65
N ALA A 102 10.63 29.59 3.06
CA ALA A 102 11.29 30.80 3.50
C ALA A 102 11.62 31.72 2.32
N LYS A 103 11.80 33.00 2.62
CA LYS A 103 12.17 34.03 1.65
C LYS A 103 13.45 33.67 0.89
N SER A 104 13.55 34.11 -0.33
CA SER A 104 14.73 33.95 -1.19
C SER A 104 15.98 34.76 -0.75
N THR A 105 15.94 35.42 0.41
CA THR A 105 17.02 36.21 0.98
C THR A 105 17.22 35.96 2.47
N PRO A 106 18.47 35.89 2.97
CA PRO A 106 18.76 35.74 4.40
C PRO A 106 18.16 36.90 5.24
N PRO A 107 17.82 36.58 6.52
CA PRO A 107 17.79 35.25 7.15
C PRO A 107 16.62 34.40 6.64
N PHE A 108 16.88 33.16 6.25
CA PHE A 108 15.88 32.23 5.72
C PHE A 108 14.94 31.68 6.80
N GLY A 109 15.04 32.13 8.03
CA GLY A 109 14.12 31.85 9.10
C GLY A 109 12.77 32.57 8.90
N GLY A 110 11.85 32.34 9.79
CA GLY A 110 10.53 32.94 9.75
C GLY A 110 9.60 32.37 10.81
N THR A 111 8.33 32.74 10.71
CA THR A 111 7.29 32.21 11.58
C THR A 111 6.46 31.22 10.80
N ILE A 112 6.35 30.01 11.32
CA ILE A 112 5.46 28.95 10.80
C ILE A 112 4.37 28.64 11.83
N SER A 113 3.27 28.03 11.39
CA SER A 113 2.21 27.57 12.28
C SER A 113 2.21 26.03 12.29
N ILE A 114 2.17 25.44 13.47
CA ILE A 114 1.95 24.00 13.65
C ILE A 114 0.54 23.68 13.13
N PRO A 115 0.35 22.63 12.32
CA PRO A 115 -0.98 22.23 11.88
C PRO A 115 -1.92 21.96 13.06
N LYS A 116 -3.17 22.40 12.97
CA LYS A 116 -4.14 22.31 14.10
C LYS A 116 -4.55 20.88 14.42
N GLU A 117 -4.47 20.00 13.45
CA GLU A 117 -4.74 18.56 13.54
C GLU A 117 -3.60 17.73 14.10
N SER A 118 -2.42 18.34 14.30
CA SER A 118 -1.22 17.63 14.78
C SER A 118 -1.37 17.20 16.25
N ILE A 119 -0.85 16.00 16.54
CA ILE A 119 -0.70 15.44 17.88
C ILE A 119 0.38 14.35 17.85
N GLY A 120 1.22 14.27 18.90
CA GLY A 120 2.32 13.31 19.01
C GLY A 120 3.64 13.87 18.52
N THR A 121 4.59 12.99 18.19
CA THR A 121 5.93 13.37 17.74
C THR A 121 6.01 13.50 16.23
N TYR A 122 6.65 14.55 15.78
CA TYR A 122 6.88 14.87 14.38
C TYR A 122 8.34 15.20 14.12
N ARG A 123 8.77 14.93 12.89
CA ARG A 123 10.02 15.42 12.34
C ARG A 123 9.77 16.74 11.63
N PHE A 124 10.57 17.75 12.00
CA PHE A 124 10.59 19.05 11.33
C PHE A 124 11.88 19.17 10.55
N LEU A 125 11.76 19.23 9.23
CA LEU A 125 12.85 19.17 8.27
C LEU A 125 13.01 20.54 7.60
N ALA A 126 14.22 21.08 7.58
CA ALA A 126 14.59 22.23 6.77
C ALA A 126 15.49 21.78 5.62
N VAL A 127 15.13 22.15 4.39
CA VAL A 127 15.89 21.81 3.17
C VAL A 127 16.28 23.10 2.45
N ALA A 128 17.58 23.33 2.31
CA ALA A 128 18.13 24.46 1.57
C ALA A 128 18.32 24.12 0.10
N GLU A 129 17.87 25.02 -0.77
CA GLU A 129 18.11 24.95 -2.21
C GLU A 129 19.24 25.91 -2.61
N GLN A 130 20.20 25.42 -3.39
CA GLN A 130 21.26 26.24 -3.96
C GLN A 130 20.92 26.64 -5.40
N GLY A 131 21.01 27.91 -5.72
CA GLY A 131 20.87 28.43 -7.08
C GLY A 131 22.18 28.33 -7.87
N GLY A 132 22.16 27.68 -9.04
CA GLY A 132 23.27 27.60 -9.98
C GLY A 132 22.85 28.04 -11.40
N ARG A 133 23.79 28.57 -12.20
CA ARG A 133 23.55 29.00 -13.57
C ARG A 133 23.14 27.84 -14.48
N GLN A 134 22.13 28.09 -15.30
CA GLN A 134 21.52 27.24 -16.32
C GLN A 134 22.54 26.47 -17.17
N SER A 135 22.70 25.17 -16.96
CA SER A 135 22.81 24.11 -17.98
C SER A 135 22.94 22.71 -17.43
N GLN A 136 23.25 22.52 -16.17
CA GLN A 136 23.16 21.22 -15.47
C GLN A 136 22.84 21.55 -14.01
N VAL A 137 21.60 21.27 -13.57
CA VAL A 137 21.21 21.47 -12.19
C VAL A 137 21.76 20.32 -11.38
N GLU A 138 22.90 20.51 -10.73
CA GLU A 138 23.27 19.72 -9.56
C GLU A 138 22.47 20.32 -8.39
N LEU A 139 21.39 19.67 -8.00
CA LEU A 139 20.69 19.98 -6.76
C LEU A 139 21.51 19.37 -5.60
N ILE A 140 22.24 20.23 -4.90
CA ILE A 140 22.80 19.85 -3.60
C ILE A 140 21.75 20.24 -2.58
N ALA A 141 21.01 19.26 -2.05
CA ALA A 141 20.11 19.50 -0.94
C ALA A 141 20.91 19.41 0.36
N ILE A 142 20.95 20.51 1.09
CA ILE A 142 21.50 20.57 2.44
C ILE A 142 20.30 20.64 3.37
N PHE A 143 20.29 19.78 4.37
CA PHE A 143 19.15 19.67 5.27
C PHE A 143 19.56 19.51 6.71
N ASP A 144 18.66 19.86 7.60
CA ASP A 144 18.70 19.51 9.02
C ASP A 144 17.30 19.15 9.49
N GLU A 145 17.22 18.25 10.48
CA GLU A 145 16.01 17.68 10.99
C GLU A 145 16.04 17.64 12.51
N ILE A 146 14.92 17.99 13.11
CA ILE A 146 14.71 17.91 14.56
C ILE A 146 13.37 17.23 14.86
N LEU A 147 13.26 16.65 16.05
CA LEU A 147 11.99 16.15 16.58
C LEU A 147 11.27 17.28 17.32
N ILE A 148 9.98 17.39 17.14
CA ILE A 148 9.12 18.23 17.97
C ILE A 148 7.89 17.45 18.39
N GLN A 149 7.46 17.69 19.63
CA GLN A 149 6.27 17.06 20.18
C GLN A 149 5.12 18.06 20.14
N VAL A 150 3.95 17.60 19.71
CA VAL A 150 2.73 18.39 19.69
C VAL A 150 1.72 17.80 20.63
N GLU A 151 1.36 18.58 21.66
CA GLU A 151 0.45 18.14 22.70
C GLU A 151 -0.70 19.15 22.84
N PRO A 152 -1.95 18.78 22.45
CA PRO A 152 -3.10 19.65 22.60
C PRO A 152 -3.47 19.78 24.09
N THR A 153 -3.73 21.01 24.53
CA THR A 153 -4.29 21.29 25.87
C THR A 153 -5.79 20.98 25.94
N ALA A 154 -6.46 20.88 24.80
CA ALA A 154 -7.87 20.53 24.73
C ALA A 154 -8.08 19.10 25.24
N LYS A 155 -9.12 18.92 26.07
CA LYS A 155 -9.49 17.61 26.61
C LYS A 155 -9.94 16.69 25.49
N LEU A 156 -9.47 15.42 25.49
CA LEU A 156 -10.01 14.36 24.67
C LEU A 156 -11.42 14.00 25.19
N LEU A 157 -12.42 14.04 24.33
CA LEU A 157 -13.82 13.76 24.68
C LEU A 157 -14.22 12.34 24.32
N GLU A 158 -13.73 11.82 23.19
CA GLU A 158 -14.15 10.53 22.64
C GLU A 158 -13.03 9.94 21.78
N ILE A 159 -12.92 8.63 21.80
CA ILE A 159 -12.12 7.83 20.84
C ILE A 159 -13.09 7.18 19.88
N ASP A 160 -12.84 7.28 18.57
CA ASP A 160 -13.61 6.63 17.54
C ASP A 160 -12.72 5.82 16.58
N PHE A 161 -13.30 4.74 16.07
CA PHE A 161 -12.72 3.92 15.04
C PHE A 161 -13.38 4.28 13.71
N GLN A 162 -12.60 4.69 12.73
CA GLN A 162 -13.13 4.98 11.40
C GLN A 162 -13.34 3.68 10.61
N THR A 163 -14.15 2.79 11.16
CA THR A 163 -14.46 1.47 10.58
C THR A 163 -15.83 1.00 11.00
N ASP A 164 -16.34 -0.04 10.34
CA ASP A 164 -17.59 -0.69 10.70
C ASP A 164 -17.52 -1.33 12.09
N LYS A 165 -18.66 -1.36 12.78
CA LYS A 165 -18.80 -1.94 14.11
C LYS A 165 -19.92 -3.00 14.10
N PRO A 166 -19.64 -4.29 14.27
CA PRO A 166 -18.32 -4.92 14.50
C PRO A 166 -17.42 -4.91 13.25
N LEU A 167 -16.10 -4.89 13.48
CA LEU A 167 -15.12 -5.06 12.41
C LEU A 167 -15.04 -6.53 12.03
N ARG A 168 -15.18 -6.82 10.75
CA ARG A 168 -15.02 -8.17 10.19
C ARG A 168 -13.79 -8.22 9.30
N LEU A 169 -12.91 -9.18 9.56
CA LEU A 169 -11.67 -9.40 8.82
C LEU A 169 -11.67 -10.81 8.22
N GLY A 170 -11.12 -10.96 7.03
CA GLY A 170 -11.15 -12.22 6.30
C GLY A 170 -12.26 -12.27 5.25
N ARG A 171 -12.50 -13.46 4.67
CA ARG A 171 -13.38 -13.65 3.50
C ARG A 171 -14.87 -13.49 3.78
N ALA A 172 -15.32 -13.79 4.98
CA ALA A 172 -16.74 -13.76 5.33
C ALA A 172 -17.33 -12.35 5.54
N GLY A 173 -16.48 -11.33 5.55
CA GLY A 173 -16.89 -9.97 5.93
C GLY A 173 -17.69 -9.20 4.91
N GLY A 174 -17.56 -9.47 3.63
CA GLY A 174 -18.26 -8.74 2.55
C GLY A 174 -17.94 -7.25 2.46
N VAL A 175 -17.01 -6.73 3.26
CA VAL A 175 -16.60 -5.33 3.30
C VAL A 175 -15.28 -5.18 2.59
N ARG A 176 -15.32 -4.70 1.38
CA ARG A 176 -14.19 -4.60 0.43
C ARG A 176 -12.95 -3.82 0.94
N VAL A 177 -13.07 -3.04 2.00
CA VAL A 177 -11.94 -2.24 2.54
C VAL A 177 -10.87 -3.12 3.16
N TYR A 178 -11.21 -4.33 3.62
CA TYR A 178 -10.30 -5.26 4.27
C TYR A 178 -10.16 -6.60 3.52
N ASP A 179 -10.59 -6.69 2.27
CA ASP A 179 -10.50 -7.90 1.42
C ASP A 179 -9.05 -8.40 1.23
N GLN A 180 -8.06 -7.55 1.55
CA GLN A 180 -6.64 -7.92 1.48
C GLN A 180 -6.14 -8.65 2.74
N VAL A 181 -6.99 -8.76 3.78
CA VAL A 181 -6.64 -9.39 5.07
C VAL A 181 -7.36 -10.74 5.15
N ASP A 182 -7.04 -11.61 4.22
CA ASP A 182 -7.70 -12.90 3.97
C ASP A 182 -6.88 -14.12 4.41
N ALA A 183 -5.77 -13.92 5.10
CA ALA A 183 -4.88 -14.97 5.57
C ALA A 183 -4.29 -14.65 6.95
N LEU A 184 -3.96 -15.70 7.72
CA LEU A 184 -3.24 -15.56 8.99
C LEU A 184 -1.85 -14.95 8.76
N GLY A 185 -1.38 -14.18 9.74
CA GLY A 185 -0.12 -13.43 9.67
C GLY A 185 -0.19 -12.14 8.84
N LYS A 186 -1.31 -11.85 8.18
CA LYS A 186 -1.51 -10.55 7.54
C LYS A 186 -1.84 -9.47 8.55
N THR A 187 -1.44 -8.26 8.23
CA THR A 187 -1.62 -7.11 9.10
C THR A 187 -2.57 -6.07 8.50
N VAL A 188 -3.29 -5.37 9.37
CA VAL A 188 -4.14 -4.24 9.01
C VAL A 188 -3.91 -3.09 9.97
N GLN A 189 -3.79 -1.88 9.42
CA GLN A 189 -3.69 -0.67 10.21
C GLN A 189 -5.08 -0.17 10.59
N LEU A 190 -5.37 -0.12 11.90
CA LEU A 190 -6.64 0.41 12.40
C LEU A 190 -6.61 1.94 12.45
N PRO A 191 -7.54 2.64 11.81
CA PRO A 191 -7.68 4.08 11.94
C PRO A 191 -8.36 4.43 13.27
N VAL A 192 -7.61 5.06 14.18
CA VAL A 192 -8.10 5.53 15.48
C VAL A 192 -8.00 7.04 15.55
N ILE A 193 -9.10 7.69 15.83
CA ILE A 193 -9.18 9.16 15.95
C ILE A 193 -9.70 9.56 17.31
N GLY A 194 -9.24 10.72 17.78
CA GLY A 194 -9.72 11.38 18.98
C GLY A 194 -10.51 12.65 18.65
N ARG A 195 -11.66 12.83 19.29
CA ARG A 195 -12.45 14.04 19.21
C ARG A 195 -12.17 14.90 20.43
N PHE A 196 -11.71 16.13 20.22
CA PHE A 196 -11.23 17.02 21.27
C PHE A 196 -12.20 18.16 21.55
N ALA A 197 -12.11 18.74 22.75
CA ALA A 197 -13.00 19.82 23.22
C ALA A 197 -12.83 21.13 22.44
N ASP A 198 -11.76 21.30 21.68
CA ASP A 198 -11.58 22.41 20.75
C ASP A 198 -12.29 22.22 19.40
N GLY A 199 -13.11 21.16 19.27
CA GLY A 199 -13.84 20.79 18.07
C GLY A 199 -13.02 20.09 16.99
N MET A 200 -11.73 19.85 17.24
CA MET A 200 -10.85 19.20 16.30
C MET A 200 -10.87 17.67 16.47
N THR A 201 -10.75 16.99 15.33
CA THR A 201 -10.51 15.54 15.28
C THR A 201 -9.06 15.30 14.90
N ARG A 202 -8.36 14.45 15.67
CA ARG A 202 -6.93 14.17 15.46
C ARG A 202 -6.67 12.68 15.39
N PRO A 203 -5.74 12.22 14.54
CA PRO A 203 -5.32 10.83 14.50
C PRO A 203 -4.49 10.50 15.76
N ILE A 204 -5.03 9.63 16.62
CA ILE A 204 -4.38 9.28 17.89
C ILE A 204 -3.87 7.84 17.92
N ARG A 205 -3.75 7.17 16.77
CA ARG A 205 -3.39 5.75 16.72
C ARG A 205 -1.98 5.41 17.25
N ARG A 206 -1.04 6.35 17.19
CA ARG A 206 0.36 6.11 17.54
C ARG A 206 0.58 6.13 19.05
N HIS A 207 1.52 5.30 19.54
CA HIS A 207 1.93 5.33 20.95
C HIS A 207 2.47 6.70 21.39
N THR A 208 3.13 7.44 20.48
CA THR A 208 3.62 8.81 20.72
C THR A 208 2.52 9.81 21.04
N THR A 209 1.26 9.48 20.75
CA THR A 209 0.09 10.27 21.15
C THR A 209 -0.47 9.88 22.53
N GLY A 210 0.16 8.91 23.20
CA GLY A 210 -0.28 8.37 24.49
C GLY A 210 -1.33 7.26 24.36
N THR A 211 -1.54 6.71 23.16
CA THR A 211 -2.51 5.62 22.94
C THR A 211 -1.90 4.28 23.29
N THR A 212 -2.71 3.44 23.92
CA THR A 212 -2.39 2.04 24.23
C THR A 212 -3.49 1.13 23.73
N TYR A 213 -3.12 -0.11 23.38
CA TYR A 213 -3.99 -1.13 22.80
C TYR A 213 -3.94 -2.40 23.62
N HIS A 214 -5.07 -3.10 23.68
CA HIS A 214 -5.14 -4.42 24.31
C HIS A 214 -6.17 -5.28 23.55
N SER A 215 -5.77 -6.47 23.12
CA SER A 215 -6.67 -7.50 22.60
C SER A 215 -7.13 -8.39 23.75
N SER A 216 -8.41 -8.73 23.79
CA SER A 216 -8.93 -9.68 24.79
C SER A 216 -8.55 -11.14 24.45
N ASN A 217 -8.10 -11.40 23.22
CA ASN A 217 -7.71 -12.73 22.75
C ASN A 217 -6.60 -12.66 21.71
N ASP A 218 -5.36 -12.79 22.17
CA ASP A 218 -4.17 -12.70 21.32
C ASP A 218 -4.01 -13.93 20.38
N SER A 219 -4.78 -15.02 20.60
CA SER A 219 -4.82 -16.14 19.66
C SER A 219 -5.67 -15.84 18.41
N VAL A 220 -6.46 -14.79 18.44
CA VAL A 220 -7.26 -14.29 17.30
C VAL A 220 -6.59 -13.11 16.65
N ILE A 221 -6.21 -12.09 17.43
CA ILE A 221 -5.51 -10.90 16.94
C ILE A 221 -4.47 -10.46 17.97
N THR A 222 -3.25 -10.20 17.50
CA THR A 222 -2.28 -9.37 18.24
C THR A 222 -2.34 -7.92 17.74
N VAL A 223 -1.94 -6.99 18.57
CA VAL A 223 -1.93 -5.56 18.23
C VAL A 223 -0.60 -4.93 18.62
N SER A 224 0.00 -4.19 17.68
CA SER A 224 1.21 -3.42 17.96
C SER A 224 0.91 -2.17 18.78
N GLN A 225 1.96 -1.55 19.33
CA GLN A 225 1.84 -0.28 20.07
C GLN A 225 1.27 0.87 19.22
N ASP A 226 1.33 0.79 17.89
CA ASP A 226 0.82 1.78 16.94
C ASP A 226 -0.50 1.36 16.27
N GLY A 227 -1.19 0.37 16.83
CA GLY A 227 -2.52 -0.05 16.37
C GLY A 227 -2.51 -0.84 15.06
N VAL A 228 -1.39 -1.51 14.72
CA VAL A 228 -1.36 -2.50 13.65
C VAL A 228 -1.85 -3.82 14.21
N LEU A 229 -2.94 -4.33 13.65
CA LEU A 229 -3.50 -5.64 13.99
C LEU A 229 -2.85 -6.71 13.12
N GLU A 230 -2.51 -7.85 13.70
CA GLU A 230 -2.05 -9.05 13.01
C GLU A 230 -3.02 -10.20 13.27
N LEU A 231 -3.46 -10.88 12.22
CA LEU A 231 -4.40 -11.99 12.31
C LEU A 231 -3.66 -13.28 12.72
N MET A 232 -4.01 -13.80 13.89
CA MET A 232 -3.38 -15.00 14.49
C MET A 232 -4.25 -16.23 14.32
N GLY A 233 -5.57 -16.10 14.28
CA GLY A 233 -6.52 -17.21 14.14
C GLY A 233 -7.95 -16.74 13.95
N ASN A 234 -8.83 -17.68 13.59
CA ASN A 234 -10.26 -17.43 13.49
C ASN A 234 -10.89 -17.26 14.87
N GLY A 235 -11.92 -16.43 14.97
CA GLY A 235 -12.68 -16.22 16.19
C GLY A 235 -13.05 -14.78 16.47
N GLU A 236 -13.51 -14.54 17.67
CA GLU A 236 -13.92 -13.21 18.13
C GLU A 236 -12.94 -12.66 19.18
N THR A 237 -12.70 -11.39 19.13
CA THR A 237 -11.92 -10.65 20.15
C THR A 237 -12.48 -9.25 20.33
N VAL A 238 -12.18 -8.66 21.47
CA VAL A 238 -12.47 -7.27 21.77
C VAL A 238 -11.18 -6.49 21.85
N LEU A 239 -11.00 -5.53 20.95
CA LEU A 239 -9.90 -4.58 21.03
C LEU A 239 -10.30 -3.42 21.94
N THR A 240 -9.50 -3.18 22.97
CA THR A 240 -9.63 -2.01 23.87
C THR A 240 -8.55 -1.01 23.52
N VAL A 241 -8.94 0.26 23.34
CA VAL A 241 -8.05 1.38 23.06
C VAL A 241 -8.21 2.42 24.15
N LYS A 242 -7.09 2.86 24.73
CA LYS A 242 -7.07 3.90 25.76
C LYS A 242 -6.14 5.04 25.35
N ASN A 243 -6.60 6.25 25.58
CA ASN A 243 -5.77 7.45 25.46
C ASN A 243 -6.24 8.45 26.53
N ARG A 244 -5.31 8.92 27.35
CA ARG A 244 -5.64 9.76 28.51
C ARG A 244 -6.70 9.09 29.41
N ASP A 245 -7.77 9.80 29.71
CA ASP A 245 -8.90 9.35 30.52
C ASP A 245 -10.06 8.73 29.69
N GLN A 246 -9.84 8.53 28.40
CA GLN A 246 -10.84 7.93 27.49
C GLN A 246 -10.48 6.51 27.13
N GLU A 247 -11.53 5.70 27.00
CA GLU A 247 -11.44 4.30 26.56
C GLU A 247 -12.53 4.01 25.53
N ALA A 248 -12.20 3.24 24.50
CA ALA A 248 -13.15 2.74 23.52
C ALA A 248 -12.86 1.26 23.20
N THR A 249 -13.92 0.51 22.86
CA THR A 249 -13.83 -0.90 22.50
C THR A 249 -14.36 -1.14 21.10
N LEU A 250 -13.77 -2.11 20.40
CA LEU A 250 -14.18 -2.56 19.08
C LEU A 250 -14.27 -4.10 19.08
N ASN A 251 -15.46 -4.62 18.80
CA ASN A 251 -15.63 -6.05 18.56
C ASN A 251 -15.08 -6.41 17.19
N ILE A 252 -14.22 -7.43 17.12
CA ILE A 252 -13.59 -7.89 15.90
C ILE A 252 -13.88 -9.37 15.73
N LEU A 253 -14.35 -9.74 14.54
CA LEU A 253 -14.54 -11.12 14.10
C LEU A 253 -13.51 -11.41 12.99
N VAL A 254 -12.73 -12.45 13.16
CA VAL A 254 -11.77 -12.96 12.16
C VAL A 254 -12.29 -14.27 11.61
N GLU A 255 -12.48 -14.33 10.29
CA GLU A 255 -12.93 -15.51 9.55
C GLU A 255 -12.06 -15.66 8.29
N VAL A 256 -10.86 -16.20 8.44
CA VAL A 256 -9.95 -16.53 7.34
C VAL A 256 -9.99 -18.04 7.06
N ASP A 257 -9.95 -18.43 5.79
CA ASP A 257 -9.79 -19.84 5.46
C ASP A 257 -8.37 -20.28 5.75
N GLU A 258 -8.21 -21.23 6.66
CA GLU A 258 -6.91 -21.82 7.02
C GLU A 258 -6.35 -22.71 5.92
N THR A 259 -7.21 -23.21 5.02
CA THR A 259 -6.80 -24.01 3.86
C THR A 259 -6.51 -23.12 2.68
N PRO A 260 -5.28 -23.15 2.12
CA PRO A 260 -4.98 -22.42 0.90
C PRO A 260 -5.89 -22.94 -0.22
N ASN A 261 -6.49 -22.02 -0.98
CA ASN A 261 -7.25 -22.39 -2.17
C ASN A 261 -6.29 -22.97 -3.22
N HIS A 262 -6.48 -24.21 -3.58
CA HIS A 262 -5.73 -24.86 -4.65
C HIS A 262 -6.42 -24.60 -5.99
N PHE A 263 -5.63 -24.55 -7.05
CA PHE A 263 -6.18 -24.48 -8.40
C PHE A 263 -7.04 -25.71 -8.69
N PRO A 264 -8.24 -25.55 -9.27
CA PRO A 264 -9.03 -26.67 -9.70
C PRO A 264 -8.33 -27.43 -10.83
N MET A 265 -8.68 -28.69 -11.00
CA MET A 265 -8.12 -29.58 -12.01
C MET A 265 -9.12 -29.77 -13.15
N ALA A 266 -8.77 -29.28 -14.34
CA ALA A 266 -9.56 -29.51 -15.55
C ALA A 266 -9.26 -30.89 -16.14
N ASP A 267 -10.32 -31.63 -16.48
CA ASP A 267 -10.26 -32.86 -17.26
C ASP A 267 -11.16 -32.68 -18.50
N ALA A 268 -10.57 -32.63 -19.67
CA ALA A 268 -11.29 -32.45 -20.94
C ALA A 268 -11.82 -33.77 -21.56
N GLY A 269 -11.69 -34.86 -20.84
CA GLY A 269 -12.05 -36.19 -21.30
C GLY A 269 -11.02 -36.82 -22.25
N THR A 270 -11.39 -37.99 -22.80
CA THR A 270 -10.52 -38.73 -23.72
C THR A 270 -10.73 -38.31 -25.19
N PRO A 271 -9.71 -38.44 -26.06
CA PRO A 271 -9.85 -38.23 -27.49
C PRO A 271 -10.98 -39.07 -28.09
N GLN A 272 -11.67 -38.52 -29.10
CA GLN A 272 -12.80 -39.14 -29.74
C GLN A 272 -12.55 -39.24 -31.28
N THR A 273 -13.07 -40.32 -31.88
CA THR A 273 -13.16 -40.43 -33.36
C THR A 273 -14.63 -40.55 -33.71
N VAL A 274 -15.11 -39.71 -34.59
CA VAL A 274 -16.51 -39.61 -34.99
C VAL A 274 -16.64 -39.44 -36.52
N SER A 275 -17.78 -39.81 -37.07
CA SER A 275 -18.06 -39.55 -38.48
C SER A 275 -18.59 -38.13 -38.71
N ALA A 276 -18.38 -37.61 -39.91
CA ALA A 276 -18.94 -36.33 -40.33
C ALA A 276 -20.47 -36.31 -40.14
N GLY A 277 -20.99 -35.21 -39.57
CA GLY A 277 -22.41 -35.06 -39.27
C GLY A 277 -22.85 -35.65 -37.92
N GLU A 278 -21.98 -36.34 -37.18
CA GLU A 278 -22.31 -36.85 -35.84
C GLU A 278 -22.32 -35.73 -34.79
N ARG A 279 -23.13 -35.97 -33.74
CA ARG A 279 -23.16 -35.09 -32.57
C ARG A 279 -22.05 -35.50 -31.60
N VAL A 280 -21.16 -34.56 -31.30
CA VAL A 280 -20.06 -34.72 -30.37
C VAL A 280 -20.38 -34.05 -29.04
N ILE A 281 -20.04 -34.75 -27.93
CA ILE A 281 -20.12 -34.21 -26.58
C ILE A 281 -18.71 -34.16 -26.03
N LEU A 282 -18.24 -32.96 -25.72
CA LEU A 282 -17.02 -32.73 -24.94
C LEU A 282 -17.39 -32.88 -23.46
N ASN A 283 -16.64 -33.69 -22.72
CA ASN A 283 -17.04 -34.08 -21.37
C ASN A 283 -16.02 -33.65 -20.34
N GLY A 284 -16.35 -32.60 -19.57
CA GLY A 284 -15.55 -32.05 -18.48
C GLY A 284 -15.97 -32.50 -17.07
N LEU A 285 -16.89 -33.46 -16.92
CA LEU A 285 -17.46 -33.88 -15.64
C LEU A 285 -16.45 -34.46 -14.64
N LYS A 286 -15.26 -34.87 -15.11
CA LYS A 286 -14.19 -35.34 -14.23
C LYS A 286 -13.30 -34.25 -13.67
N SER A 287 -13.52 -32.99 -14.10
CA SER A 287 -12.89 -31.85 -13.48
C SER A 287 -13.31 -31.75 -12.00
N TYR A 288 -12.39 -31.37 -11.15
CA TYR A 288 -12.68 -31.26 -9.71
C TYR A 288 -11.92 -30.09 -9.08
N ASP A 289 -12.45 -29.62 -7.99
CA ASP A 289 -11.82 -28.70 -7.08
C ASP A 289 -11.25 -29.52 -5.89
N PRO A 290 -9.96 -29.37 -5.54
CA PRO A 290 -9.39 -30.07 -4.38
C PRO A 290 -10.14 -29.81 -3.07
N GLU A 291 -10.72 -28.63 -2.89
CA GLU A 291 -11.53 -28.24 -1.74
C GLU A 291 -12.99 -28.68 -1.84
N GLY A 292 -13.41 -29.26 -2.98
CA GLY A 292 -14.76 -29.79 -3.21
C GLY A 292 -15.78 -28.73 -3.62
N GLY A 293 -15.33 -27.55 -4.03
CA GLY A 293 -16.18 -26.45 -4.51
C GLY A 293 -16.84 -26.74 -5.86
N SER A 294 -17.85 -25.93 -6.19
CA SER A 294 -18.47 -25.99 -7.53
C SER A 294 -17.58 -25.29 -8.55
N LEU A 295 -17.62 -25.80 -9.81
CA LEU A 295 -16.80 -25.29 -10.90
C LEU A 295 -17.63 -24.55 -11.95
N GLN A 296 -17.06 -23.49 -12.50
CA GLN A 296 -17.47 -22.86 -13.73
C GLN A 296 -16.61 -23.43 -14.87
N TYR A 297 -17.23 -23.71 -16.02
CA TYR A 297 -16.57 -24.33 -17.18
C TYR A 297 -16.43 -23.32 -18.31
N HIS A 298 -15.33 -23.42 -19.07
CA HIS A 298 -15.14 -22.66 -20.29
C HIS A 298 -14.43 -23.50 -21.36
N TRP A 299 -15.22 -23.93 -22.35
CA TRP A 299 -14.73 -24.63 -23.53
C TRP A 299 -14.41 -23.65 -24.64
N SER A 300 -13.32 -23.86 -25.34
CA SER A 300 -12.94 -23.12 -26.53
C SER A 300 -12.22 -24.01 -27.54
N GLN A 301 -12.43 -23.76 -28.82
CA GLN A 301 -11.68 -24.44 -29.90
C GLN A 301 -10.32 -23.76 -30.08
N VAL A 302 -9.24 -24.55 -30.14
CA VAL A 302 -7.87 -24.05 -30.31
C VAL A 302 -7.20 -24.51 -31.62
N ARG A 303 -7.78 -25.53 -32.33
CA ARG A 303 -7.26 -26.01 -33.60
C ARG A 303 -8.39 -26.53 -34.49
N GLY A 304 -8.20 -26.41 -35.82
CA GLY A 304 -9.15 -26.78 -36.87
C GLY A 304 -9.97 -25.60 -37.39
N SER A 305 -10.76 -25.81 -38.43
CA SER A 305 -11.73 -24.83 -38.92
C SER A 305 -12.77 -24.55 -37.85
N LYS A 306 -13.22 -23.29 -37.72
CA LYS A 306 -14.12 -22.86 -36.66
C LYS A 306 -15.44 -23.65 -36.66
N ILE A 307 -15.77 -24.22 -35.51
CA ILE A 307 -17.01 -24.97 -35.25
C ILE A 307 -17.80 -24.23 -34.18
N PRO A 308 -19.10 -23.98 -34.34
CA PRO A 308 -19.95 -23.44 -33.29
C PRO A 308 -20.06 -24.46 -32.15
N LEU A 309 -19.65 -24.05 -30.93
CA LEU A 309 -19.90 -24.83 -29.71
C LEU A 309 -21.23 -24.41 -29.11
N LEU A 310 -22.05 -25.41 -28.77
CA LEU A 310 -23.24 -25.27 -27.97
C LEU A 310 -22.87 -25.52 -26.49
N ASP A 311 -23.44 -24.71 -25.60
CA ASP A 311 -23.24 -24.80 -24.14
C ASP A 311 -21.75 -24.73 -23.72
N PRO A 312 -20.93 -23.76 -24.20
CA PRO A 312 -19.49 -23.73 -23.96
C PRO A 312 -19.14 -23.45 -22.49
N TYR A 313 -20.09 -23.03 -21.69
CA TYR A 313 -19.94 -22.76 -20.25
C TYR A 313 -20.53 -23.86 -19.37
N SER A 314 -20.90 -25.01 -19.95
CA SER A 314 -21.36 -26.18 -19.23
C SER A 314 -20.24 -27.20 -19.04
N ALA A 315 -20.38 -28.08 -18.05
CA ALA A 315 -19.51 -29.26 -17.91
C ALA A 315 -19.45 -30.11 -19.17
N GLN A 316 -20.52 -30.08 -19.98
CA GLN A 316 -20.62 -30.80 -21.24
C GLN A 316 -20.97 -29.81 -22.37
N ALA A 317 -19.99 -29.44 -23.16
CA ALA A 317 -20.23 -28.71 -24.42
C ALA A 317 -20.50 -29.65 -25.58
N ARG A 318 -21.18 -29.15 -26.61
CA ARG A 318 -21.63 -29.97 -27.78
C ARG A 318 -21.34 -29.27 -29.09
N PHE A 319 -21.13 -30.05 -30.13
CA PHE A 319 -21.10 -29.55 -31.48
C PHE A 319 -21.51 -30.61 -32.48
N LEU A 320 -21.77 -30.20 -33.73
CA LEU A 320 -21.99 -31.11 -34.83
C LEU A 320 -20.68 -31.25 -35.61
N ALA A 321 -20.20 -32.50 -35.81
CA ALA A 321 -18.99 -32.75 -36.56
C ALA A 321 -19.15 -32.21 -38.01
N PRO A 322 -18.22 -31.39 -38.52
CA PRO A 322 -18.33 -30.81 -39.82
C PRO A 322 -18.18 -31.88 -40.91
N LEU A 323 -18.75 -31.63 -42.09
CA LEU A 323 -18.49 -32.45 -43.27
C LEU A 323 -17.04 -32.25 -43.71
N VAL A 324 -16.30 -33.33 -43.80
CA VAL A 324 -14.88 -33.35 -44.20
C VAL A 324 -14.69 -34.33 -45.35
N ALA A 325 -13.81 -33.98 -46.32
CA ALA A 325 -13.46 -34.89 -47.42
C ALA A 325 -12.30 -35.85 -47.06
N GLU A 326 -11.56 -35.52 -46.01
CA GLU A 326 -10.43 -36.28 -45.46
C GLU A 326 -10.46 -36.19 -43.94
N GLU A 327 -9.81 -37.11 -43.25
CA GLU A 327 -9.71 -37.08 -41.81
C GLU A 327 -9.15 -35.74 -41.29
N ARG A 328 -9.82 -35.14 -40.31
CA ARG A 328 -9.41 -33.89 -39.74
C ARG A 328 -9.51 -33.91 -38.19
N THR A 329 -8.46 -33.41 -37.54
CA THR A 329 -8.43 -33.30 -36.07
C THR A 329 -8.75 -31.88 -35.65
N PHE A 330 -9.69 -31.77 -34.73
CA PHE A 330 -10.09 -30.55 -34.02
C PHE A 330 -9.66 -30.65 -32.58
N ARG A 331 -9.02 -29.60 -32.06
CA ARG A 331 -8.60 -29.57 -30.68
C ARG A 331 -9.39 -28.56 -29.88
N PHE A 332 -9.89 -28.99 -28.76
CA PHE A 332 -10.64 -28.15 -27.82
C PHE A 332 -9.85 -28.02 -26.53
N LYS A 333 -10.04 -26.88 -25.86
CA LYS A 333 -9.46 -26.53 -24.59
C LYS A 333 -10.58 -26.33 -23.58
N LEU A 334 -10.45 -26.96 -22.42
CA LEU A 334 -11.25 -26.71 -21.24
C LEU A 334 -10.41 -25.95 -20.22
N ARG A 335 -11.01 -24.91 -19.64
CA ARG A 335 -10.57 -24.29 -18.38
C ARG A 335 -11.74 -24.35 -17.40
N VAL A 336 -11.46 -24.61 -16.15
CA VAL A 336 -12.44 -24.52 -15.08
C VAL A 336 -11.98 -23.51 -14.04
N THR A 337 -12.93 -22.79 -13.45
CA THR A 337 -12.71 -21.77 -12.43
C THR A 337 -13.50 -22.16 -11.19
N ASP A 338 -12.88 -22.11 -10.02
CA ASP A 338 -13.55 -22.39 -8.74
C ASP A 338 -14.42 -21.24 -8.25
N THR A 339 -15.06 -21.41 -7.10
CA THR A 339 -15.91 -20.40 -6.47
C THR A 339 -15.15 -19.19 -5.95
N LEU A 340 -13.83 -19.31 -5.77
CA LEU A 340 -12.93 -18.26 -5.28
C LEU A 340 -12.19 -17.55 -6.40
N GLY A 341 -12.46 -17.94 -7.68
CA GLY A 341 -11.93 -17.28 -8.87
C GLY A 341 -10.56 -17.80 -9.32
N ALA A 342 -10.07 -18.92 -8.77
CA ALA A 342 -8.83 -19.52 -9.27
C ALA A 342 -9.11 -20.36 -10.53
N ASP A 343 -8.29 -20.14 -11.55
CA ASP A 343 -8.37 -20.84 -12.85
C ASP A 343 -7.48 -22.08 -12.87
N SER A 344 -7.99 -23.17 -13.43
CA SER A 344 -7.20 -24.37 -13.69
C SER A 344 -6.12 -24.13 -14.75
N PRO A 345 -5.04 -24.95 -14.77
CA PRO A 345 -4.28 -25.20 -15.98
C PRO A 345 -5.23 -25.72 -17.07
N PRO A 346 -5.00 -25.35 -18.36
CA PRO A 346 -5.87 -25.80 -19.44
C PRO A 346 -5.72 -27.30 -19.71
N ALA A 347 -6.85 -27.99 -19.87
CA ALA A 347 -6.90 -29.36 -20.37
C ALA A 347 -7.31 -29.36 -21.86
N TYR A 348 -6.83 -30.32 -22.61
CA TYR A 348 -7.07 -30.42 -24.04
C TYR A 348 -7.64 -31.76 -24.46
N VAL A 349 -8.54 -31.78 -25.42
CA VAL A 349 -9.06 -32.99 -26.05
C VAL A 349 -9.06 -32.85 -27.56
N ASP A 350 -8.67 -33.91 -28.24
CA ASP A 350 -8.72 -34.03 -29.70
C ASP A 350 -9.95 -34.82 -30.12
N VAL A 351 -10.63 -34.30 -31.16
CA VAL A 351 -11.72 -34.98 -31.86
C VAL A 351 -11.31 -35.15 -33.32
N MET A 352 -11.14 -36.36 -33.72
CA MET A 352 -10.88 -36.74 -35.10
C MET A 352 -12.20 -36.98 -35.82
N VAL A 353 -12.44 -36.28 -36.93
CA VAL A 353 -13.62 -36.43 -37.75
C VAL A 353 -13.21 -37.13 -39.03
N THR A 354 -13.86 -38.25 -39.31
CA THR A 354 -13.72 -39.04 -40.54
C THR A 354 -14.85 -38.71 -41.54
N PRO A 355 -14.62 -38.87 -42.86
CA PRO A 355 -15.64 -38.65 -43.89
C PRO A 355 -16.93 -39.44 -43.66
#